data_c733329f418d9466041b8945b0a161b1
#
_entry.id   c733329f418d9466041b8945b0a161b1
#
_cell.length_a   1.000
_cell.length_b   1.000
_cell.length_c   1.000
_cell.angle_alpha   90.00
_cell.angle_beta   90.00
_cell.angle_gamma   90.00
#
_symmetry.space_group_name_H-M   'P 1'
#
loop_
_entity.id
_entity.type
_entity.pdbx_description
1 polymer ?
#
loop_
_entity_poly.entity_id
_entity_poly.type
_entity_poly.pdbx_seq_one_letter_code
_entity_poly.pdbx_strand_id
1 'polypeptide(L)'
;YAQEPQEPNMSLQDILEAVSQSGCGRVTLTGGEPLFRGYMQELIQELSWLGYHVNIETNGSIILPDCVTLPGVFVTMDWKCPSSGQNGNMKSENLKKLALVDVLKFVVATEEDLAEFKRIYEQDLVCTYVLSPVFGAIEPKALVEFIKENKMNNAMVQVQLHKIIWDPNERGV
;
A
#
# COMPACT_ATOMS: atom_id res chain seq x y z
N TYR A 1 -14.39 -8.25 -4.29
CA TYR A 1 -13.90 -9.47 -3.62
C TYR A 1 -13.58 -9.25 -2.14
N ALA A 2 -13.23 -8.06 -1.71
CA ALA A 2 -12.75 -7.78 -0.36
C ALA A 2 -13.80 -7.11 0.55
N GLN A 3 -15.05 -7.03 0.13
CA GLN A 3 -16.08 -6.27 0.84
C GLN A 3 -17.10 -7.12 1.60
N GLU A 4 -17.07 -8.43 1.46
CA GLU A 4 -17.91 -9.31 2.28
C GLU A 4 -17.18 -9.68 3.57
N PRO A 5 -17.79 -9.48 4.75
CA PRO A 5 -17.23 -9.93 6.00
C PRO A 5 -17.23 -11.47 6.01
N GLN A 6 -16.09 -12.07 5.70
CA GLN A 6 -15.89 -13.49 5.91
C GLN A 6 -15.45 -13.70 7.36
N GLU A 7 -16.03 -14.68 8.03
CA GLU A 7 -15.51 -15.20 9.29
C GLU A 7 -14.04 -15.60 9.08
N PRO A 8 -13.14 -15.30 10.03
CA PRO A 8 -11.76 -15.71 9.90
C PRO A 8 -11.70 -17.24 9.84
N ASN A 9 -11.22 -17.76 8.72
CA ASN A 9 -11.09 -19.20 8.50
C ASN A 9 -9.92 -19.81 9.31
N MET A 10 -9.06 -18.96 9.91
CA MET A 10 -7.87 -19.36 10.65
C MET A 10 -7.75 -18.55 11.95
N SER A 11 -7.34 -19.19 13.02
CA SER A 11 -6.92 -18.50 14.24
C SER A 11 -5.55 -17.83 14.03
N LEU A 12 -5.18 -16.94 14.96
CA LEU A 12 -3.84 -16.33 14.97
C LEU A 12 -2.74 -17.39 14.96
N GLN A 13 -2.90 -18.44 15.77
CA GLN A 13 -1.96 -19.55 15.87
C GLN A 13 -1.84 -20.32 14.54
N ASP A 14 -2.98 -20.59 13.87
CA ASP A 14 -2.98 -21.27 12.57
C ASP A 14 -2.24 -20.44 11.51
N ILE A 15 -2.40 -19.11 11.54
CA ILE A 15 -1.69 -18.20 10.62
C ILE A 15 -0.18 -18.25 10.88
N LEU A 16 0.25 -18.15 12.14
CA LEU A 16 1.67 -18.21 12.50
C LEU A 16 2.30 -19.56 12.13
N GLU A 17 1.58 -20.65 12.32
CA GLU A 17 2.03 -21.97 11.93
C GLU A 17 2.16 -22.09 10.40
N ALA A 18 1.17 -21.65 9.65
CA ALA A 18 1.22 -21.64 8.18
C ALA A 18 2.37 -20.80 7.64
N VAL A 19 2.62 -19.61 8.23
CA VAL A 19 3.76 -18.75 7.88
C VAL A 19 5.07 -19.50 8.15
N SER A 20 5.22 -20.12 9.32
CA SER A 20 6.42 -20.88 9.68
C SER A 20 6.67 -22.05 8.73
N GLN A 21 5.62 -22.79 8.36
CA GLN A 21 5.72 -23.91 7.42
C GLN A 21 6.08 -23.49 5.99
N SER A 22 5.80 -22.23 5.60
CA SER A 22 6.13 -21.73 4.27
C SER A 22 7.63 -21.63 4.01
N GLY A 23 8.45 -21.52 5.06
CA GLY A 23 9.89 -21.28 4.98
C GLY A 23 10.27 -19.89 4.44
N CYS A 24 9.30 -18.98 4.24
CA CYS A 24 9.53 -17.64 3.71
C CYS A 24 9.69 -16.63 4.86
N GLY A 25 10.77 -15.87 4.87
CA GLY A 25 11.04 -14.83 5.87
C GLY A 25 10.28 -13.51 5.62
N ARG A 26 9.45 -13.42 4.57
CA ARG A 26 8.69 -12.22 4.21
C ARG A 26 7.20 -12.53 4.19
N VAL A 27 6.42 -11.66 4.84
CA VAL A 27 4.96 -11.77 4.95
C VAL A 27 4.33 -10.48 4.46
N THR A 28 3.33 -10.57 3.58
CA THR A 28 2.50 -9.42 3.20
C THR A 28 1.11 -9.59 3.81
N LEU A 29 0.72 -8.62 4.62
CA LEU A 29 -0.63 -8.52 5.18
C LEU A 29 -1.46 -7.61 4.28
N THR A 30 -2.43 -8.20 3.60
CA THR A 30 -3.26 -7.54 2.60
C THR A 30 -4.70 -8.09 2.63
N GLY A 31 -5.50 -7.75 1.64
CA GLY A 31 -6.91 -8.12 1.56
C GLY A 31 -7.75 -6.89 1.89
N GLY A 32 -8.99 -6.70 1.66
CA GLY A 32 -9.79 -5.50 1.93
C GLY A 32 -9.03 -4.32 2.58
N GLU A 33 -9.17 -4.19 3.90
CA GLU A 33 -8.31 -3.36 4.75
C GLU A 33 -7.82 -4.24 5.91
N PRO A 34 -6.53 -4.64 5.94
CA PRO A 34 -6.03 -5.57 6.95
C PRO A 34 -6.14 -5.00 8.37
N LEU A 35 -5.91 -3.70 8.54
CA LEU A 35 -5.96 -3.05 9.86
C LEU A 35 -7.35 -2.98 10.48
N PHE A 36 -8.39 -3.34 9.72
CA PHE A 36 -9.76 -3.43 10.23
C PHE A 36 -9.97 -4.66 11.13
N ARG A 37 -9.09 -5.67 11.07
CA ARG A 37 -9.20 -6.90 11.86
C ARG A 37 -8.65 -6.70 13.26
N GLY A 38 -9.44 -7.03 14.29
CA GLY A 38 -9.09 -6.80 15.69
C GLY A 38 -7.78 -7.49 16.15
N TYR A 39 -7.44 -8.65 15.56
CA TYR A 39 -6.21 -9.39 15.87
C TYR A 39 -4.98 -8.94 15.10
N MET A 40 -5.12 -8.00 14.14
CA MET A 40 -4.02 -7.65 13.23
C MET A 40 -2.82 -7.07 13.94
N GLN A 41 -3.03 -6.26 14.97
CA GLN A 41 -1.91 -5.69 15.74
C GLN A 41 -1.10 -6.77 16.45
N GLU A 42 -1.76 -7.76 17.04
CA GLU A 42 -1.12 -8.90 17.70
C GLU A 42 -0.34 -9.73 16.67
N LEU A 43 -0.94 -10.01 15.50
CA LEU A 43 -0.26 -10.73 14.42
C LEU A 43 1.00 -10.00 13.93
N ILE A 44 0.96 -8.67 13.75
CA ILE A 44 2.12 -7.87 13.36
C ILE A 44 3.22 -7.96 14.41
N GLN A 45 2.87 -7.86 15.69
CA GLN A 45 3.82 -7.95 16.81
C GLN A 45 4.50 -9.31 16.85
N GLU A 46 3.73 -10.39 16.80
CA GLU A 46 4.25 -11.76 16.82
C GLU A 46 5.17 -12.03 15.63
N LEU A 47 4.78 -11.64 14.41
CA LEU A 47 5.62 -11.81 13.23
C LEU A 47 6.93 -11.01 13.33
N SER A 48 6.86 -9.76 13.83
CA SER A 48 8.05 -8.94 14.05
C SER A 48 9.00 -9.57 15.08
N TRP A 49 8.48 -10.06 16.22
CA TRP A 49 9.27 -10.72 17.26
C TRP A 49 9.90 -12.03 16.79
N LEU A 50 9.23 -12.75 15.90
CA LEU A 50 9.76 -13.96 15.26
C LEU A 50 10.79 -13.64 14.15
N GLY A 51 11.06 -12.36 13.86
CA GLY A 51 12.07 -11.92 12.91
C GLY A 51 11.63 -11.92 11.45
N TYR A 52 10.33 -11.97 11.16
CA TYR A 52 9.81 -11.83 9.81
C TYR A 52 9.87 -10.38 9.32
N HIS A 53 10.06 -10.21 8.01
CA HIS A 53 9.83 -8.94 7.35
C HIS A 53 8.35 -8.84 6.96
N VAL A 54 7.63 -7.90 7.59
CA VAL A 54 6.17 -7.75 7.45
C VAL A 54 5.85 -6.51 6.64
N ASN A 55 5.28 -6.68 5.44
CA ASN A 55 4.71 -5.59 4.66
C ASN A 55 3.20 -5.49 4.94
N ILE A 56 2.72 -4.30 5.29
CA ILE A 56 1.30 -4.03 5.51
C ILE A 56 0.80 -3.20 4.32
N GLU A 57 -0.04 -3.81 3.48
CA GLU A 57 -0.72 -3.10 2.38
C GLU A 57 -2.06 -2.55 2.87
N THR A 58 -2.13 -1.27 3.13
CA THR A 58 -3.31 -0.59 3.65
C THR A 58 -3.83 0.48 2.70
N ASN A 59 -5.14 0.71 2.72
CA ASN A 59 -5.77 1.81 1.99
C ASN A 59 -5.75 3.14 2.78
N GLY A 60 -5.15 3.18 3.97
CA GLY A 60 -5.00 4.38 4.79
C GLY A 60 -6.27 4.93 5.43
N SER A 61 -7.39 4.21 5.36
CA SER A 61 -8.67 4.63 5.97
C SER A 61 -8.73 4.39 7.48
N ILE A 62 -7.81 3.60 8.02
CA ILE A 62 -7.63 3.32 9.44
C ILE A 62 -6.37 4.00 9.94
N ILE A 63 -6.38 4.54 11.16
CA ILE A 63 -5.17 5.09 11.78
C ILE A 63 -4.14 3.97 11.98
N LEU A 64 -2.94 4.19 11.46
CA LEU A 64 -1.83 3.24 11.61
C LEU A 64 -1.54 3.01 13.10
N PRO A 65 -1.58 1.76 13.58
CA PRO A 65 -1.24 1.43 14.96
C PRO A 65 0.26 1.58 15.21
N ASP A 66 0.67 1.66 16.48
CA ASP A 66 2.08 1.86 16.82
C ASP A 66 2.97 0.67 16.46
N CYS A 67 2.40 -0.52 16.31
CA CYS A 67 3.15 -1.71 15.89
C CYS A 67 3.76 -1.61 14.46
N VAL A 68 3.35 -0.63 13.64
CA VAL A 68 3.98 -0.40 12.33
C VAL A 68 5.42 0.12 12.46
N THR A 69 5.83 0.62 13.63
CA THR A 69 7.20 1.08 13.87
C THR A 69 8.14 -0.01 14.39
N LEU A 70 7.66 -1.24 14.55
CA LEU A 70 8.47 -2.37 15.02
C LEU A 70 9.55 -2.77 13.99
N PRO A 71 10.66 -3.34 14.46
CA PRO A 71 11.71 -3.82 13.55
C PRO A 71 11.18 -4.82 12.52
N GLY A 72 11.59 -4.65 11.26
CA GLY A 72 11.16 -5.54 10.17
C GLY A 72 9.74 -5.28 9.65
N VAL A 73 9.00 -4.34 10.23
CA VAL A 73 7.68 -3.93 9.75
C VAL A 73 7.82 -2.72 8.83
N PHE A 74 7.10 -2.71 7.72
CA PHE A 74 7.00 -1.59 6.81
C PHE A 74 5.60 -1.52 6.19
N VAL A 75 5.23 -0.33 5.76
CA VAL A 75 3.90 -0.01 5.26
C VAL A 75 3.96 0.34 3.78
N THR A 76 3.08 -0.26 3.00
CA THR A 76 2.72 0.21 1.66
C THR A 76 1.30 0.79 1.74
N MET A 77 1.19 2.13 1.77
CA MET A 77 -0.10 2.80 1.89
C MET A 77 -0.58 3.29 0.53
N ASP A 78 -1.75 2.81 0.11
CA ASP A 78 -2.41 3.22 -1.13
C ASP A 78 -3.26 4.48 -0.86
N TRP A 79 -2.68 5.68 -1.13
CA TRP A 79 -3.38 6.94 -1.01
C TRP A 79 -4.43 7.07 -2.09
N LYS A 80 -5.68 7.15 -1.68
CA LYS A 80 -6.81 7.24 -2.61
C LYS A 80 -6.92 8.64 -3.21
N CYS A 81 -6.72 8.73 -4.51
CA CYS A 81 -6.82 9.95 -5.29
C CYS A 81 -8.29 10.36 -5.55
N PRO A 82 -8.55 11.60 -5.96
CA PRO A 82 -9.91 12.11 -6.24
C PRO A 82 -10.70 11.22 -7.20
N SER A 83 -10.09 10.74 -8.29
CA SER A 83 -10.74 9.88 -9.29
C SER A 83 -11.31 8.58 -8.72
N SER A 84 -10.79 8.11 -7.59
CA SER A 84 -11.29 6.91 -6.90
C SER A 84 -12.61 7.15 -6.17
N GLY A 85 -13.00 8.40 -5.91
CA GLY A 85 -14.14 8.76 -5.07
C GLY A 85 -13.99 8.39 -3.58
N GLN A 86 -12.81 7.94 -3.15
CA GLN A 86 -12.52 7.47 -1.79
C GLN A 86 -11.51 8.35 -1.03
N ASN A 87 -11.03 9.43 -1.61
CA ASN A 87 -10.00 10.28 -1.01
C ASN A 87 -10.46 10.93 0.31
N GLY A 88 -11.76 11.21 0.50
CA GLY A 88 -12.31 11.74 1.74
C GLY A 88 -12.22 10.79 2.94
N ASN A 89 -11.97 9.50 2.72
CA ASN A 89 -11.83 8.50 3.79
C ASN A 89 -10.40 8.39 4.33
N MET A 90 -9.43 9.04 3.68
CA MET A 90 -8.02 8.99 4.06
C MET A 90 -7.76 9.65 5.41
N LYS A 91 -6.94 9.01 6.23
CA LYS A 91 -6.47 9.57 7.51
C LYS A 91 -5.14 10.29 7.29
N SER A 92 -5.17 11.62 7.19
CA SER A 92 -3.96 12.42 6.95
C SER A 92 -2.91 12.30 8.06
N GLU A 93 -3.33 11.93 9.28
CA GLU A 93 -2.45 11.66 10.41
C GLU A 93 -1.47 10.51 10.12
N ASN A 94 -1.86 9.57 9.26
CA ASN A 94 -1.01 8.44 8.87
C ASN A 94 0.25 8.90 8.14
N LEU A 95 0.19 10.00 7.39
CA LEU A 95 1.34 10.53 6.65
C LEU A 95 2.54 10.82 7.56
N LYS A 96 2.28 11.27 8.79
CA LYS A 96 3.31 11.59 9.79
C LYS A 96 3.93 10.35 10.43
N LYS A 97 3.30 9.19 10.27
CA LYS A 97 3.80 7.91 10.80
C LYS A 97 4.67 7.14 9.81
N LEU A 98 4.67 7.54 8.53
CA LEU A 98 5.48 6.88 7.50
C LEU A 98 6.97 7.15 7.72
N ALA A 99 7.77 6.09 7.60
CA ALA A 99 9.21 6.09 7.74
C ALA A 99 9.92 5.94 6.37
N LEU A 100 11.23 6.03 6.36
CA LEU A 100 12.06 5.92 5.13
C LEU A 100 11.86 4.59 4.38
N VAL A 101 11.55 3.53 5.11
CA VAL A 101 11.34 2.18 4.55
C VAL A 101 9.94 1.99 3.96
N ASP A 102 9.03 2.92 4.23
CA ASP A 102 7.64 2.83 3.82
C ASP A 102 7.40 3.38 2.41
N VAL A 103 6.31 2.95 1.82
CA VAL A 103 5.88 3.35 0.49
C VAL A 103 4.51 4.03 0.56
N LEU A 104 4.42 5.21 -0.03
CA LEU A 104 3.17 5.91 -0.27
C LEU A 104 2.83 5.82 -1.76
N LYS A 105 1.82 5.02 -2.08
CA LYS A 105 1.43 4.70 -3.45
C LYS A 105 0.19 5.49 -3.87
N PHE A 106 0.23 6.00 -5.11
CA PHE A 106 -0.87 6.72 -5.75
C PHE A 106 -1.27 5.99 -7.02
N VAL A 107 -2.55 5.64 -7.14
CA VAL A 107 -3.11 5.10 -8.38
C VAL A 107 -3.76 6.27 -9.13
N VAL A 108 -3.16 6.64 -10.26
CA VAL A 108 -3.42 7.89 -10.99
C VAL A 108 -4.19 7.60 -12.26
N ALA A 109 -5.31 8.29 -12.45
CA ALA A 109 -6.14 8.22 -13.67
C ALA A 109 -6.27 9.57 -14.38
N THR A 110 -6.19 10.68 -13.63
CA THR A 110 -6.51 12.01 -14.11
C THR A 110 -5.47 13.06 -13.70
N GLU A 111 -5.55 14.24 -14.29
CA GLU A 111 -4.76 15.42 -13.91
C GLU A 111 -5.04 15.88 -12.46
N GLU A 112 -6.28 15.68 -11.97
CA GLU A 112 -6.63 15.98 -10.59
C GLU A 112 -5.90 15.07 -9.61
N ASP A 113 -5.67 13.81 -9.99
CA ASP A 113 -4.89 12.86 -9.18
C ASP A 113 -3.42 13.29 -9.12
N LEU A 114 -2.86 13.80 -10.22
CA LEU A 114 -1.51 14.35 -10.25
C LEU A 114 -1.39 15.61 -9.39
N ALA A 115 -2.40 16.46 -9.38
CA ALA A 115 -2.45 17.64 -8.51
C ALA A 115 -2.50 17.22 -7.02
N GLU A 116 -3.29 16.21 -6.68
CA GLU A 116 -3.35 15.65 -5.32
C GLU A 116 -2.01 15.02 -4.92
N PHE A 117 -1.40 14.23 -5.81
CA PHE A 117 -0.06 13.69 -5.57
C PHE A 117 0.95 14.82 -5.28
N LYS A 118 0.97 15.87 -6.10
CA LYS A 118 1.87 17.01 -5.91
C LYS A 118 1.65 17.69 -4.55
N ARG A 119 0.40 17.90 -4.17
CA ARG A 119 0.02 18.48 -2.87
C ARG A 119 0.54 17.66 -1.68
N ILE A 120 0.53 16.32 -1.79
CA ILE A 120 1.08 15.42 -0.76
C ILE A 120 2.61 15.41 -0.81
N TYR A 121 3.20 15.39 -2.01
CA TYR A 121 4.64 15.40 -2.21
C TYR A 121 5.30 16.65 -1.60
N GLU A 122 4.65 17.81 -1.71
CA GLU A 122 5.11 19.09 -1.15
C GLU A 122 5.12 19.13 0.38
N GLN A 123 4.58 18.08 1.07
CA GLN A 123 4.73 17.92 2.53
C GLN A 123 6.09 17.35 2.93
N ASP A 124 6.93 16.98 1.96
CA ASP A 124 8.31 16.50 2.15
C ASP A 124 8.43 15.33 3.12
N LEU A 125 7.58 14.31 2.93
CA LEU A 125 7.62 13.10 3.75
C LEU A 125 8.87 12.29 3.43
N VAL A 126 9.39 11.59 4.42
CA VAL A 126 10.63 10.80 4.28
C VAL A 126 10.46 9.47 3.51
N CYS A 127 9.22 9.03 3.26
CA CYS A 127 8.92 7.76 2.59
C CYS A 127 9.20 7.80 1.08
N THR A 128 9.18 6.63 0.44
CA THR A 128 9.22 6.52 -1.02
C THR A 128 7.83 6.74 -1.62
N TYR A 129 7.75 7.57 -2.66
CA TYR A 129 6.49 7.80 -3.40
C TYR A 129 6.45 6.92 -4.64
N VAL A 130 5.31 6.28 -4.89
CA VAL A 130 5.08 5.45 -6.08
C VAL A 130 3.82 5.89 -6.80
N LEU A 131 3.94 6.23 -8.08
CA LEU A 131 2.81 6.52 -8.96
C LEU A 131 2.54 5.31 -9.84
N SER A 132 1.31 4.85 -9.86
CA SER A 132 0.86 3.73 -10.71
C SER A 132 -0.27 4.21 -11.63
N PRO A 133 -0.12 4.13 -12.97
CA PRO A 133 -1.18 4.57 -13.87
C PRO A 133 -2.37 3.60 -13.80
N VAL A 134 -3.59 4.14 -13.84
CA VAL A 134 -4.78 3.34 -14.17
C VAL A 134 -4.67 2.96 -15.64
N PHE A 135 -4.70 1.65 -15.89
CA PHE A 135 -4.56 1.10 -17.25
C PHE A 135 -5.65 1.67 -18.18
N GLY A 136 -5.22 2.23 -19.31
CA GLY A 136 -6.10 2.83 -20.32
C GLY A 136 -6.66 4.21 -19.97
N ALA A 137 -6.41 4.76 -18.78
CA ALA A 137 -6.85 6.10 -18.40
C ALA A 137 -5.76 7.15 -18.55
N ILE A 138 -4.52 6.82 -18.15
CA ILE A 138 -3.37 7.71 -18.30
C ILE A 138 -2.15 6.92 -18.76
N GLU A 139 -1.37 7.51 -19.67
CA GLU A 139 -0.16 6.89 -20.18
C GLU A 139 0.97 6.89 -19.13
N PRO A 140 1.70 5.77 -18.94
CA PRO A 140 2.84 5.73 -18.01
C PRO A 140 3.88 6.81 -18.28
N LYS A 141 4.09 7.18 -19.57
CA LYS A 141 4.99 8.25 -19.99
C LYS A 141 4.60 9.60 -19.36
N ALA A 142 3.31 9.90 -19.25
CA ALA A 142 2.85 11.16 -18.65
C ALA A 142 3.28 11.27 -17.20
N LEU A 143 3.22 10.17 -16.41
CA LEU A 143 3.69 10.14 -15.03
C LEU A 143 5.20 10.36 -14.93
N VAL A 144 5.97 9.76 -15.84
CA VAL A 144 7.44 9.95 -15.88
C VAL A 144 7.79 11.40 -16.18
N GLU A 145 7.16 12.00 -17.19
CA GLU A 145 7.43 13.42 -17.55
C GLU A 145 6.99 14.36 -16.40
N PHE A 146 5.85 14.10 -15.77
CA PHE A 146 5.39 14.86 -14.61
C PHE A 146 6.42 14.86 -13.46
N ILE A 147 6.96 13.69 -13.11
CA ILE A 147 8.00 13.55 -12.07
C ILE A 147 9.26 14.35 -12.46
N LYS A 148 9.71 14.25 -13.72
CA LYS A 148 10.89 14.95 -14.23
C LYS A 148 10.71 16.47 -14.21
N GLU A 149 9.61 16.97 -14.74
CA GLU A 149 9.30 18.39 -14.81
C GLU A 149 9.21 19.05 -13.43
N ASN A 150 8.66 18.31 -12.45
CA ASN A 150 8.54 18.78 -11.07
C ASN A 150 9.76 18.41 -10.19
N LYS A 151 10.82 17.79 -10.74
CA LYS A 151 12.07 17.42 -10.03
C LYS A 151 11.82 16.57 -8.77
N MET A 152 10.90 15.62 -8.85
CA MET A 152 10.48 14.77 -7.72
C MET A 152 11.40 13.56 -7.56
N ASN A 153 12.57 13.75 -6.96
CA ASN A 153 13.69 12.78 -6.96
C ASN A 153 13.44 11.50 -6.17
N ASN A 154 12.53 11.48 -5.19
CA ASN A 154 12.15 10.31 -4.40
C ASN A 154 10.80 9.69 -4.83
N ALA A 155 10.32 10.06 -6.03
CA ALA A 155 9.15 9.47 -6.65
C ALA A 155 9.54 8.54 -7.80
N MET A 156 8.81 7.43 -7.95
CA MET A 156 8.99 6.46 -9.03
C MET A 156 7.66 6.09 -9.68
N VAL A 157 7.72 5.62 -10.92
CA VAL A 157 6.55 5.08 -11.63
C VAL A 157 6.59 3.55 -11.58
N GLN A 158 5.48 2.94 -11.20
CA GLN A 158 5.29 1.49 -11.21
C GLN A 158 4.11 1.13 -12.11
N VAL A 159 4.37 0.37 -13.16
CA VAL A 159 3.32 -0.15 -14.04
C VAL A 159 2.75 -1.47 -13.51
N GLN A 160 1.50 -1.77 -13.86
CA GLN A 160 0.85 -3.04 -13.55
C GLN A 160 1.33 -4.11 -14.54
N LEU A 161 2.37 -4.85 -14.20
CA LEU A 161 3.01 -5.83 -15.10
C LEU A 161 2.05 -6.88 -15.63
N HIS A 162 1.09 -7.35 -14.82
CA HIS A 162 0.10 -8.32 -15.25
C HIS A 162 -0.75 -7.81 -16.42
N LYS A 163 -1.03 -6.51 -16.50
CA LYS A 163 -1.74 -5.87 -17.62
C LYS A 163 -0.92 -5.80 -18.92
N ILE A 164 0.39 -6.02 -18.83
CA ILE A 164 1.31 -6.04 -19.98
C ILE A 164 1.57 -7.46 -20.45
N ILE A 165 1.62 -8.43 -19.50
CA ILE A 165 1.98 -9.82 -19.75
C ILE A 165 0.77 -10.63 -20.21
N TRP A 166 -0.40 -10.39 -19.63
CA TRP A 166 -1.64 -11.12 -19.89
C TRP A 166 -2.72 -10.19 -20.44
N ASP A 167 -3.87 -10.75 -20.83
CA ASP A 167 -5.03 -9.93 -21.17
C ASP A 167 -5.38 -9.02 -19.99
N PRO A 168 -5.57 -7.70 -20.23
CA PRO A 168 -5.85 -6.74 -19.14
C PRO A 168 -7.09 -7.06 -18.29
N ASN A 169 -8.01 -7.90 -18.80
CA ASN A 169 -9.22 -8.32 -18.10
C ASN A 169 -9.07 -9.70 -17.43
N GLU A 170 -7.96 -10.39 -17.65
CA GLU A 170 -7.68 -11.67 -17.02
C GLU A 170 -7.53 -11.51 -15.51
N ARG A 171 -8.10 -12.47 -14.74
CA ARG A 171 -8.10 -12.44 -13.28
C ARG A 171 -7.28 -13.60 -12.74
N GLY A 172 -6.56 -13.34 -11.66
CA GLY A 172 -5.77 -14.35 -10.95
C GLY A 172 -4.39 -14.60 -11.56
N VAL A 173 -3.90 -13.67 -12.36
CA VAL A 173 -2.57 -13.67 -12.99
C VAL A 173 -1.66 -12.64 -12.35
#